data_6093704b6c0c6815820f0e599909a674
#
_entry.id   6093704b6c0c6815820f0e599909a674
#
_cell.length_a   1.000
_cell.length_b   1.000
_cell.length_c   1.000
_cell.angle_alpha   90.00
_cell.angle_beta   90.00
_cell.angle_gamma   90.00
#
_symmetry.space_group_name_H-M   'P 1'
#
loop_
_entity.id
_entity.type
_entity.pdbx_description
1 polymer ?
#
loop_
_entity_poly.entity_id
_entity_poly.type
_entity_poly.pdbx_seq_one_letter_code
_entity_poly.pdbx_strand_id
1 'polypeptide(L)'
;MNPDTYKPKKDTALHDHIKARITRKPNRIIKRSFIESAMCNHNIVILLMGMLVFLGILGIYIMPKQEMPQFTIRQGACVAVYPGATSDEVEERVAKPLENFIFGYKEVNKKKTYTQSKDGMLIVFMELNDDVEDRDAFWSKFKHGLQAFKTSLPSGVLALQAVDDIADTSALLITMESKQKTYRELNTYIDQLKDRLRRIDAISNLRTYGLQNEQISICLDQNKLAKYGIGSYKVLNDLALQGFTTVSGNLELSQLNMPIHITDSYNNERDVAEQIVYSDPKGNIVRLKDIAQIKREYPKLNKYIESNGNKCVLLSIEMRPGNDIVKMGRDVHQAMDEFEQTLPDDVHINTITDQSRVVSESVITFLRELLISVISVIIVVILLMPRRVAEVSALSIPITIFSSVGIFYIFGMELNTVTLAALIVTLGMVVDDSVVIIDNYMEKLGHGMSRWHAAIAAPREFFMSVLSATLSISLTFFPFLFTMHGDMGDFVQSFPWAMFIILSISLTVSLLLTPYLQYMVIHQGISSQPNPNARKKPLDYLQMGYTWLLKHCFSFPRTTLITGLALIIIGGFIFVNLPQRMMPIAERNQFAVEFYLPNGTTAEKTATGA
;
A
#
# COMPACT_ATOMS: atom_id res chain seq x y z
N MET A 1 56.57 53.89 -78.61
CA MET A 1 57.56 52.86 -78.30
C MET A 1 56.89 51.83 -77.34
N ASN A 2 56.90 50.64 -77.77
CA ASN A 2 56.31 49.39 -77.41
C ASN A 2 55.78 49.19 -75.97
N PRO A 3 54.50 48.74 -75.84
CA PRO A 3 53.97 48.13 -74.68
C PRO A 3 54.10 46.58 -74.81
N ASP A 4 54.81 45.90 -73.98
CA ASP A 4 54.66 44.47 -73.74
C ASP A 4 55.68 44.01 -72.69
N THR A 5 55.18 43.48 -71.62
CA THR A 5 55.58 42.33 -70.88
C THR A 5 55.33 42.49 -69.34
N TYR A 6 54.08 42.33 -68.93
CA TYR A 6 53.81 41.99 -67.58
C TYR A 6 53.31 40.53 -67.52
N LYS A 7 54.19 39.60 -67.24
CA LYS A 7 53.82 38.22 -66.88
C LYS A 7 53.52 38.15 -65.35
N PRO A 8 52.34 37.79 -64.94
CA PRO A 8 52.09 37.56 -63.50
C PRO A 8 52.86 36.32 -63.05
N LYS A 9 53.73 36.47 -62.03
CA LYS A 9 54.25 35.36 -61.26
C LYS A 9 53.07 34.62 -60.64
N LYS A 10 52.84 33.37 -61.04
CA LYS A 10 51.93 32.47 -60.38
C LYS A 10 52.47 32.22 -58.96
N ASP A 11 51.76 32.68 -57.98
CA ASP A 11 51.96 32.32 -56.57
C ASP A 11 51.65 30.82 -56.37
N THR A 12 52.57 29.96 -56.78
CA THR A 12 52.51 28.51 -56.59
C THR A 12 52.56 28.15 -55.11
N ALA A 13 53.18 28.98 -54.28
CA ALA A 13 53.24 28.77 -52.84
C ALA A 13 51.84 28.88 -52.13
N LEU A 14 51.01 29.81 -52.58
CA LEU A 14 49.65 29.97 -52.00
C LEU A 14 48.74 28.81 -52.41
N HIS A 15 48.91 28.30 -53.66
CA HIS A 15 48.13 27.17 -54.16
C HIS A 15 48.50 25.85 -53.50
N ASP A 16 49.79 25.66 -53.17
CA ASP A 16 50.27 24.51 -52.47
C ASP A 16 49.92 24.55 -50.97
N HIS A 17 49.87 25.73 -50.33
CA HIS A 17 49.35 25.90 -48.98
C HIS A 17 47.84 25.64 -48.87
N ILE A 18 47.07 26.03 -49.89
CA ILE A 18 45.61 25.75 -49.92
C ILE A 18 45.37 24.27 -50.20
N LYS A 19 46.13 23.62 -51.12
CA LYS A 19 46.08 22.18 -51.34
C LYS A 19 46.50 21.38 -50.13
N ALA A 20 47.57 21.78 -49.43
CA ALA A 20 48.02 21.13 -48.21
C ALA A 20 47.02 21.26 -47.04
N ARG A 21 46.20 22.32 -47.02
CA ARG A 21 45.08 22.44 -46.04
C ARG A 21 43.88 21.58 -46.42
N ILE A 22 43.62 21.33 -47.68
CA ILE A 22 42.52 20.50 -48.18
C ILE A 22 42.84 19.01 -48.09
N THR A 23 44.11 18.61 -48.15
CA THR A 23 44.56 17.22 -48.10
C THR A 23 44.93 16.71 -46.70
N ARG A 24 44.90 17.54 -45.65
CA ARG A 24 44.93 17.06 -44.29
C ARG A 24 43.58 16.39 -44.00
N LYS A 25 43.48 15.08 -44.28
CA LYS A 25 42.44 14.22 -43.70
C LYS A 25 42.44 14.48 -42.21
N PRO A 26 41.32 14.89 -41.62
CA PRO A 26 41.26 14.90 -40.18
C PRO A 26 41.19 13.46 -39.71
N ASN A 27 42.31 12.90 -39.36
CA ASN A 27 42.40 11.63 -38.60
C ASN A 27 42.05 11.90 -37.14
N ARG A 28 41.02 12.69 -36.88
CA ARG A 28 40.24 12.71 -35.64
C ARG A 28 38.95 11.97 -35.96
N ILE A 29 38.81 10.78 -35.45
CA ILE A 29 37.51 10.18 -35.16
C ILE A 29 36.83 11.25 -34.29
N ILE A 30 36.04 12.14 -34.91
CA ILE A 30 35.18 13.06 -34.20
C ILE A 30 34.20 12.11 -33.52
N LYS A 31 34.38 11.85 -32.23
CA LYS A 31 33.38 11.13 -31.44
C LYS A 31 32.09 11.92 -31.57
N ARG A 32 31.13 11.36 -32.31
CA ARG A 32 29.81 11.94 -32.42
C ARG A 32 29.29 12.19 -31.02
N SER A 33 28.73 13.38 -30.80
CA SER A 33 28.05 13.65 -29.53
C SER A 33 26.92 12.62 -29.35
N PHE A 34 26.64 12.23 -28.11
CA PHE A 34 25.53 11.32 -27.80
C PHE A 34 24.20 11.77 -28.45
N ILE A 35 23.91 13.08 -28.41
CA ILE A 35 22.75 13.71 -29.04
C ILE A 35 22.79 13.57 -30.55
N GLU A 36 23.94 13.79 -31.18
CA GLU A 36 24.12 13.65 -32.63
C GLU A 36 23.92 12.20 -33.09
N SER A 37 24.40 11.24 -32.29
CA SER A 37 24.17 9.81 -32.53
C SER A 37 22.68 9.45 -32.42
N ALA A 38 21.96 10.00 -31.46
CA ALA A 38 20.52 9.82 -31.29
C ALA A 38 19.74 10.40 -32.46
N MET A 39 20.10 11.61 -32.93
CA MET A 39 19.48 12.24 -34.10
C MET A 39 19.73 11.44 -35.38
N CYS A 40 20.93 10.91 -35.57
CA CYS A 40 21.23 10.06 -36.74
C CYS A 40 20.44 8.73 -36.71
N ASN A 41 20.22 8.17 -35.50
CA ASN A 41 19.50 6.92 -35.30
C ASN A 41 18.09 7.16 -34.71
N HIS A 42 17.41 8.21 -35.14
CA HIS A 42 16.10 8.60 -34.59
C HIS A 42 15.07 7.46 -34.58
N ASN A 43 15.11 6.55 -35.57
CA ASN A 43 14.21 5.40 -35.60
C ASN A 43 14.36 4.48 -34.37
N ILE A 44 15.61 4.32 -33.88
CA ILE A 44 15.87 3.53 -32.67
C ILE A 44 15.33 4.26 -31.44
N VAL A 45 15.51 5.59 -31.36
CA VAL A 45 14.98 6.41 -30.26
C VAL A 45 13.46 6.35 -30.21
N ILE A 46 12.79 6.50 -31.36
CA ILE A 46 11.32 6.43 -31.46
C ILE A 46 10.83 5.04 -31.07
N LEU A 47 11.48 3.98 -31.55
CA LEU A 47 11.11 2.60 -31.22
C LEU A 47 11.26 2.33 -29.72
N LEU A 48 12.37 2.78 -29.10
CA LEU A 48 12.61 2.62 -27.68
C LEU A 48 11.58 3.38 -26.85
N MET A 49 11.29 4.65 -27.19
CA MET A 49 10.27 5.42 -26.49
C MET A 49 8.87 4.86 -26.72
N GLY A 50 8.56 4.41 -27.93
CA GLY A 50 7.30 3.74 -28.23
C GLY A 50 7.11 2.44 -27.43
N MET A 51 8.18 1.66 -27.26
CA MET A 51 8.17 0.47 -26.42
C MET A 51 7.94 0.82 -24.93
N LEU A 52 8.59 1.85 -24.42
CA LEU A 52 8.38 2.31 -23.04
C LEU A 52 6.95 2.82 -22.80
N VAL A 53 6.40 3.57 -23.76
CA VAL A 53 5.01 4.03 -23.71
C VAL A 53 4.04 2.83 -23.74
N PHE A 54 4.29 1.84 -24.59
CA PHE A 54 3.50 0.61 -24.63
C PHE A 54 3.56 -0.13 -23.31
N LEU A 55 4.77 -0.29 -22.74
CA LEU A 55 4.94 -0.88 -21.40
C LEU A 55 4.24 -0.08 -20.31
N GLY A 56 4.19 1.24 -20.42
CA GLY A 56 3.47 2.11 -19.50
C GLY A 56 1.96 1.90 -19.54
N ILE A 57 1.39 1.83 -20.73
CA ILE A 57 -0.04 1.54 -20.91
C ILE A 57 -0.35 0.16 -20.36
N LEU A 58 0.47 -0.84 -20.67
CA LEU A 58 0.31 -2.20 -20.18
C LEU A 58 0.49 -2.27 -18.66
N GLY A 59 1.44 -1.49 -18.10
CA GLY A 59 1.69 -1.38 -16.66
C GLY A 59 0.47 -0.88 -15.89
N ILE A 60 -0.24 0.14 -16.39
CA ILE A 60 -1.48 0.63 -15.75
C ILE A 60 -2.52 -0.49 -15.55
N TYR A 61 -2.55 -1.48 -16.45
CA TYR A 61 -3.49 -2.62 -16.34
C TYR A 61 -2.97 -3.73 -15.44
N ILE A 62 -1.67 -4.02 -15.45
CA ILE A 62 -1.07 -5.21 -14.81
C ILE A 62 -0.48 -4.90 -13.43
N MET A 63 0.01 -3.68 -13.19
CA MET A 63 0.63 -3.32 -11.91
C MET A 63 -0.35 -3.50 -10.75
N PRO A 64 0.12 -4.00 -9.60
CA PRO A 64 -0.68 -4.04 -8.39
C PRO A 64 -1.18 -2.65 -8.01
N LYS A 65 -2.46 -2.56 -7.67
CA LYS A 65 -3.13 -1.33 -7.28
C LYS A 65 -3.43 -1.38 -5.80
N GLN A 66 -3.02 -0.33 -5.09
CA GLN A 66 -3.29 -0.15 -3.67
C GLN A 66 -3.65 1.31 -3.37
N GLU A 67 -4.40 1.56 -2.31
CA GLU A 67 -4.70 2.93 -1.89
C GLU A 67 -3.43 3.60 -1.35
N MET A 68 -2.75 2.93 -0.44
CA MET A 68 -1.52 3.40 0.19
C MET A 68 -0.36 2.42 -0.09
N PRO A 69 0.89 2.90 -0.06
CA PRO A 69 2.05 2.00 -0.07
C PRO A 69 1.96 0.98 1.06
N GLN A 70 2.52 -0.20 0.86
CA GLN A 70 2.64 -1.19 1.92
C GLN A 70 3.55 -0.63 3.02
N PHE A 71 3.07 -0.68 4.25
CA PHE A 71 3.88 -0.33 5.42
C PHE A 71 3.99 -1.53 6.36
N THR A 72 5.11 -1.60 7.04
CA THR A 72 5.39 -2.70 7.95
C THR A 72 4.65 -2.48 9.26
N ILE A 73 3.69 -3.35 9.57
CA ILE A 73 2.99 -3.31 10.85
C ILE A 73 3.94 -3.83 11.93
N ARG A 74 4.36 -2.94 12.84
CA ARG A 74 5.33 -3.22 13.90
C ARG A 74 4.67 -3.52 15.24
N GLN A 75 3.34 -3.63 15.26
CA GLN A 75 2.54 -3.86 16.46
C GLN A 75 2.17 -5.33 16.63
N GLY A 76 2.08 -5.74 17.89
CA GLY A 76 1.61 -7.05 18.29
C GLY A 76 1.17 -7.05 19.75
N ALA A 77 0.62 -8.15 20.22
CA ALA A 77 0.26 -8.28 21.62
C ALA A 77 0.68 -9.63 22.21
N CYS A 78 0.94 -9.63 23.51
CA CYS A 78 1.05 -10.82 24.31
C CYS A 78 -0.19 -10.96 25.20
N VAL A 79 -0.84 -12.11 25.13
CA VAL A 79 -2.03 -12.40 25.95
C VAL A 79 -1.71 -13.55 26.90
N ALA A 80 -1.95 -13.34 28.18
CA ALA A 80 -1.89 -14.39 29.20
C ALA A 80 -3.26 -14.55 29.85
N VAL A 81 -3.63 -15.80 30.14
CA VAL A 81 -4.87 -16.15 30.83
C VAL A 81 -4.52 -16.83 32.15
N TYR A 82 -4.93 -16.21 33.27
CA TYR A 82 -4.69 -16.67 34.63
C TYR A 82 -6.01 -16.71 35.41
N PRO A 83 -6.87 -17.73 35.20
CA PRO A 83 -8.22 -17.76 35.76
C PRO A 83 -8.21 -17.74 37.28
N GLY A 84 -9.13 -16.97 37.86
CA GLY A 84 -9.31 -16.85 39.30
C GLY A 84 -8.34 -15.91 40.02
N ALA A 85 -7.36 -15.33 39.30
CA ALA A 85 -6.49 -14.31 39.84
C ALA A 85 -7.14 -12.92 39.75
N THR A 86 -6.92 -12.07 40.73
CA THR A 86 -7.29 -10.65 40.71
C THR A 86 -6.35 -9.88 39.80
N SER A 87 -6.75 -8.68 39.37
CA SER A 87 -5.91 -7.80 38.54
C SER A 87 -4.54 -7.52 39.16
N ASP A 88 -4.49 -7.35 40.52
CA ASP A 88 -3.24 -7.13 41.25
C ASP A 88 -2.34 -8.38 41.24
N GLU A 89 -2.91 -9.56 41.38
CA GLU A 89 -2.17 -10.82 41.27
C GLU A 89 -1.67 -11.07 39.86
N VAL A 90 -2.47 -10.74 38.84
CA VAL A 90 -2.06 -10.81 37.43
C VAL A 90 -0.89 -9.86 37.18
N GLU A 91 -0.95 -8.63 37.74
CA GLU A 91 0.14 -7.64 37.59
C GLU A 91 1.43 -8.15 38.26
N GLU A 92 1.37 -8.54 39.53
CA GLU A 92 2.57 -8.92 40.27
C GLU A 92 3.21 -10.24 39.77
N ARG A 93 2.39 -11.24 39.46
CA ARG A 93 2.88 -12.60 39.20
C ARG A 93 3.09 -12.90 37.72
N VAL A 94 2.44 -12.15 36.83
CA VAL A 94 2.49 -12.41 35.38
C VAL A 94 3.00 -11.19 34.61
N ALA A 95 2.43 -9.99 34.84
CA ALA A 95 2.78 -8.80 34.07
C ALA A 95 4.23 -8.37 34.26
N LYS A 96 4.67 -8.14 35.51
CA LYS A 96 6.04 -7.71 35.82
C LYS A 96 7.12 -8.66 35.32
N PRO A 97 7.02 -9.98 35.51
CA PRO A 97 7.97 -10.92 34.93
C PRO A 97 7.97 -10.92 33.39
N LEU A 98 6.77 -10.83 32.79
CA LEU A 98 6.64 -10.80 31.34
C LEU A 98 7.19 -9.51 30.71
N GLU A 99 6.96 -8.36 31.35
CA GLU A 99 7.53 -7.08 30.93
C GLU A 99 9.06 -7.11 30.96
N ASN A 100 9.65 -7.67 32.01
CA ASN A 100 11.11 -7.82 32.09
C ASN A 100 11.64 -8.74 30.99
N PHE A 101 10.93 -9.82 30.65
CA PHE A 101 11.27 -10.69 29.54
C PHE A 101 11.17 -9.95 28.19
N ILE A 102 10.07 -9.24 27.95
CA ILE A 102 9.82 -8.46 26.73
C ILE A 102 10.90 -7.38 26.55
N PHE A 103 11.20 -6.63 27.61
CA PHE A 103 12.18 -5.55 27.57
C PHE A 103 13.64 -6.02 27.51
N GLY A 104 13.86 -7.32 27.59
CA GLY A 104 15.14 -7.95 27.27
C GLY A 104 15.45 -7.95 25.76
N TYR A 105 14.46 -7.80 24.90
CA TYR A 105 14.63 -7.69 23.47
C TYR A 105 14.92 -6.24 23.07
N LYS A 106 16.02 -6.03 22.33
CA LYS A 106 16.45 -4.70 21.88
C LYS A 106 15.51 -4.11 20.83
N GLU A 107 14.83 -4.97 20.11
CA GLU A 107 13.92 -4.66 19.02
C GLU A 107 12.59 -4.05 19.51
N VAL A 108 12.29 -4.16 20.81
CA VAL A 108 11.03 -3.67 21.40
C VAL A 108 11.13 -2.19 21.79
N ASN A 109 10.15 -1.42 21.38
CA ASN A 109 10.01 0.01 21.75
C ASN A 109 9.37 0.12 23.14
N LYS A 110 10.20 0.35 24.15
CA LYS A 110 9.76 0.46 25.55
C LYS A 110 8.80 1.61 25.82
N LYS A 111 8.85 2.68 25.02
CA LYS A 111 8.01 3.87 25.24
C LYS A 111 6.60 3.71 24.71
N LYS A 112 6.44 2.85 23.70
CA LYS A 112 5.16 2.59 23.04
C LYS A 112 4.52 1.26 23.48
N THR A 113 5.22 0.45 24.29
CA THR A 113 4.71 -0.79 24.87
C THR A 113 3.97 -0.50 26.17
N TYR A 114 2.75 -1.00 26.32
CA TYR A 114 1.95 -0.84 27.52
C TYR A 114 1.18 -2.12 27.86
N THR A 115 0.85 -2.25 29.14
CA THR A 115 0.25 -3.45 29.72
C THR A 115 -1.12 -3.15 30.30
N GLN A 116 -2.07 -4.04 30.10
CA GLN A 116 -3.39 -4.02 30.74
C GLN A 116 -3.60 -5.29 31.54
N SER A 117 -3.63 -5.15 32.87
CA SER A 117 -3.97 -6.24 33.82
C SER A 117 -5.47 -6.17 34.14
N LYS A 118 -6.17 -7.28 33.95
CA LYS A 118 -7.58 -7.49 34.32
C LYS A 118 -7.71 -8.75 35.13
N ASP A 119 -8.85 -8.91 35.83
CA ASP A 119 -9.12 -10.14 36.55
C ASP A 119 -9.06 -11.35 35.61
N GLY A 120 -8.16 -12.26 35.88
CA GLY A 120 -7.94 -13.48 35.11
C GLY A 120 -7.24 -13.32 33.76
N MET A 121 -6.85 -12.11 33.33
CA MET A 121 -6.28 -11.89 32.02
C MET A 121 -5.25 -10.76 32.00
N LEU A 122 -4.20 -10.95 31.21
CA LEU A 122 -3.20 -9.92 30.89
C LEU A 122 -3.12 -9.72 29.39
N ILE A 123 -3.03 -8.46 28.96
CA ILE A 123 -2.73 -8.09 27.60
C ILE A 123 -1.57 -7.09 27.61
N VAL A 124 -0.48 -7.41 26.92
CA VAL A 124 0.65 -6.52 26.69
C VAL A 124 0.64 -6.12 25.22
N PHE A 125 0.38 -4.86 24.93
CA PHE A 125 0.52 -4.31 23.59
C PHE A 125 1.97 -3.90 23.38
N MET A 126 2.58 -4.44 22.34
CA MET A 126 3.98 -4.25 22.02
C MET A 126 4.12 -3.55 20.69
N GLU A 127 5.06 -2.63 20.61
CA GLU A 127 5.49 -2.04 19.35
C GLU A 127 7.00 -2.25 19.18
N LEU A 128 7.41 -2.64 17.98
CA LEU A 128 8.83 -2.77 17.65
C LEU A 128 9.42 -1.39 17.32
N ASN A 129 10.74 -1.28 17.47
CA ASN A 129 11.45 -0.08 17.03
C ASN A 129 11.36 0.09 15.51
N ASP A 130 11.46 1.33 15.07
CA ASP A 130 11.30 1.70 13.65
C ASP A 130 12.43 1.15 12.75
N ASP A 131 13.57 0.75 13.33
CA ASP A 131 14.73 0.18 12.66
C ASP A 131 14.65 -1.34 12.43
N VAL A 132 13.59 -1.99 12.88
CA VAL A 132 13.38 -3.43 12.68
C VAL A 132 12.86 -3.68 11.26
N GLU A 133 13.74 -4.17 10.38
CA GLU A 133 13.41 -4.49 8.99
C GLU A 133 12.68 -5.84 8.86
N ASP A 134 13.15 -6.89 9.57
CA ASP A 134 12.58 -8.23 9.52
C ASP A 134 11.74 -8.52 10.79
N ARG A 135 10.48 -8.09 10.76
CA ARG A 135 9.53 -8.32 11.84
C ARG A 135 9.20 -9.80 12.03
N ASP A 136 9.14 -10.56 10.93
CA ASP A 136 8.69 -11.96 10.96
C ASP A 136 9.75 -12.83 11.64
N ALA A 137 11.03 -12.57 11.39
CA ALA A 137 12.12 -13.19 12.12
C ALA A 137 12.07 -12.84 13.61
N PHE A 138 11.79 -11.58 13.97
CA PHE A 138 11.61 -11.18 15.36
C PHE A 138 10.45 -11.93 16.01
N TRP A 139 9.25 -11.91 15.44
CA TRP A 139 8.08 -12.57 16.02
C TRP A 139 8.26 -14.07 16.14
N SER A 140 8.91 -14.72 15.17
CA SER A 140 9.24 -16.13 15.24
C SER A 140 10.15 -16.45 16.44
N LYS A 141 11.25 -15.69 16.59
CA LYS A 141 12.17 -15.79 17.72
C LYS A 141 11.48 -15.52 19.06
N PHE A 142 10.65 -14.47 19.09
CA PHE A 142 9.91 -14.06 20.28
C PHE A 142 8.89 -15.13 20.72
N LYS A 143 8.07 -15.65 19.80
CA LYS A 143 7.12 -16.74 20.08
C LYS A 143 7.81 -17.98 20.65
N HIS A 144 8.97 -18.33 20.09
CA HIS A 144 9.75 -19.45 20.61
C HIS A 144 10.29 -19.18 22.02
N GLY A 145 10.85 -18.00 22.26
CA GLY A 145 11.31 -17.58 23.59
C GLY A 145 10.18 -17.51 24.61
N LEU A 146 9.00 -17.05 24.19
CA LEU A 146 7.81 -16.95 25.04
C LEU A 146 7.33 -18.31 25.52
N GLN A 147 7.41 -19.35 24.71
CA GLN A 147 7.07 -20.72 25.10
C GLN A 147 8.03 -21.25 26.18
N ALA A 148 9.31 -20.99 26.09
CA ALA A 148 10.28 -21.31 27.13
C ALA A 148 10.02 -20.51 28.41
N PHE A 149 9.73 -19.20 28.27
CA PHE A 149 9.42 -18.31 29.38
C PHE A 149 8.16 -18.72 30.15
N LYS A 150 7.15 -19.30 29.48
CA LYS A 150 5.91 -19.79 30.11
C LYS A 150 6.19 -20.72 31.30
N THR A 151 7.27 -21.52 31.24
CA THR A 151 7.62 -22.47 32.34
C THR A 151 8.07 -21.76 33.60
N SER A 152 8.47 -20.50 33.55
CA SER A 152 8.87 -19.69 34.70
C SER A 152 7.68 -19.00 35.41
N LEU A 153 6.51 -19.01 34.79
CA LEU A 153 5.29 -18.42 35.36
C LEU A 153 4.56 -19.39 36.28
N PRO A 154 3.65 -18.90 37.16
CA PRO A 154 2.83 -19.74 38.02
C PRO A 154 2.07 -20.81 37.21
N SER A 155 1.96 -22.01 37.79
CA SER A 155 1.28 -23.14 37.13
C SER A 155 -0.21 -22.91 36.82
N GLY A 156 -0.83 -21.89 37.43
CA GLY A 156 -2.19 -21.47 37.12
C GLY A 156 -2.37 -20.68 35.84
N VAL A 157 -1.27 -20.26 35.15
CA VAL A 157 -1.34 -19.57 33.86
C VAL A 157 -1.61 -20.60 32.78
N LEU A 158 -2.86 -20.65 32.32
CA LEU A 158 -3.31 -21.64 31.34
C LEU A 158 -2.77 -21.35 29.93
N ALA A 159 -2.81 -20.12 29.52
CA ALA A 159 -2.37 -19.71 28.17
C ALA A 159 -1.42 -18.52 28.27
N LEU A 160 -0.38 -18.54 27.41
CA LEU A 160 0.50 -17.41 27.12
C LEU A 160 0.82 -17.45 25.62
N GLN A 161 0.35 -16.48 24.90
CA GLN A 161 0.49 -16.44 23.45
C GLN A 161 0.86 -15.04 22.98
N ALA A 162 1.71 -14.97 21.95
CA ALA A 162 1.96 -13.75 21.21
C ALA A 162 1.10 -13.73 19.92
N VAL A 163 0.45 -12.61 19.69
CA VAL A 163 -0.40 -12.32 18.54
C VAL A 163 0.27 -11.19 17.78
N ASP A 164 0.79 -11.46 16.61
CA ASP A 164 1.54 -10.52 15.76
C ASP A 164 0.74 -10.02 14.57
N ASP A 165 -0.49 -10.47 14.45
CA ASP A 165 -1.42 -10.17 13.37
C ASP A 165 -2.63 -9.31 13.81
N ILE A 166 -2.49 -8.59 14.93
CA ILE A 166 -3.57 -7.75 15.50
C ILE A 166 -3.96 -6.62 14.55
N ALA A 167 -3.01 -6.11 13.80
CA ALA A 167 -3.21 -4.99 12.91
C ALA A 167 -3.36 -5.40 11.42
N ASP A 168 -3.43 -6.69 11.14
CA ASP A 168 -3.75 -7.17 9.79
C ASP A 168 -5.14 -6.68 9.40
N THR A 169 -5.19 -5.90 8.32
CA THR A 169 -6.43 -5.25 7.88
C THR A 169 -7.21 -6.18 6.96
N SER A 170 -8.53 -6.25 7.20
CA SER A 170 -9.43 -6.95 6.29
C SER A 170 -9.52 -6.19 4.96
N ALA A 171 -9.24 -6.87 3.86
CA ALA A 171 -9.49 -6.34 2.54
C ALA A 171 -10.99 -6.25 2.23
N LEU A 172 -11.74 -7.27 2.63
CA LEU A 172 -13.20 -7.27 2.62
C LEU A 172 -13.71 -7.79 3.97
N LEU A 173 -14.78 -7.17 4.46
CA LEU A 173 -15.50 -7.58 5.66
C LEU A 173 -16.95 -7.80 5.29
N ILE A 174 -17.40 -9.05 5.38
CA ILE A 174 -18.74 -9.44 4.99
C ILE A 174 -19.50 -10.07 6.16
N THR A 175 -20.82 -9.88 6.19
CA THR A 175 -21.69 -10.57 7.13
C THR A 175 -22.61 -11.53 6.40
N MET A 176 -22.85 -12.66 7.04
CA MET A 176 -23.92 -13.57 6.65
C MET A 176 -24.97 -13.56 7.75
N GLU A 177 -26.17 -13.12 7.42
CA GLU A 177 -27.25 -12.89 8.38
C GLU A 177 -28.50 -13.70 8.04
N SER A 178 -29.23 -14.10 9.08
CA SER A 178 -30.57 -14.70 8.96
C SER A 178 -31.36 -14.50 10.25
N LYS A 179 -32.67 -14.31 10.09
CA LYS A 179 -33.64 -14.26 11.22
C LYS A 179 -34.01 -15.64 11.72
N GLN A 180 -33.99 -16.63 10.86
CA GLN A 180 -34.56 -17.97 11.15
C GLN A 180 -33.50 -19.03 11.43
N LYS A 181 -32.32 -18.89 10.80
CA LYS A 181 -31.25 -19.90 10.91
C LYS A 181 -30.52 -19.85 12.23
N THR A 182 -30.07 -21.02 12.66
CA THR A 182 -29.20 -21.17 13.81
C THR A 182 -27.75 -20.83 13.46
N TYR A 183 -26.91 -20.53 14.46
CA TYR A 183 -25.47 -20.31 14.23
C TYR A 183 -24.78 -21.53 13.59
N ARG A 184 -25.24 -22.74 13.88
CA ARG A 184 -24.74 -23.98 13.28
C ARG A 184 -24.99 -24.00 11.76
N GLU A 185 -26.21 -23.64 11.34
CA GLU A 185 -26.54 -23.58 9.92
C GLU A 185 -25.76 -22.46 9.21
N LEU A 186 -25.67 -21.28 9.82
CA LEU A 186 -24.87 -20.16 9.31
C LEU A 186 -23.39 -20.55 9.19
N ASN A 187 -22.85 -21.29 10.17
CA ASN A 187 -21.47 -21.79 10.08
C ASN A 187 -21.27 -22.71 8.88
N THR A 188 -22.24 -23.59 8.62
CA THR A 188 -22.14 -24.49 7.46
C THR A 188 -22.07 -23.71 6.14
N TYR A 189 -22.88 -22.65 6.00
CA TYR A 189 -22.84 -21.81 4.82
C TYR A 189 -21.54 -21.00 4.72
N ILE A 190 -21.07 -20.44 5.85
CA ILE A 190 -19.78 -19.72 5.91
C ILE A 190 -18.62 -20.65 5.53
N ASP A 191 -18.59 -21.87 6.00
CA ASP A 191 -17.51 -22.81 5.67
C ASP A 191 -17.55 -23.19 4.17
N GLN A 192 -18.73 -23.37 3.58
CA GLN A 192 -18.88 -23.58 2.14
C GLN A 192 -18.39 -22.36 1.33
N LEU A 193 -18.70 -21.14 1.78
CA LEU A 193 -18.17 -19.93 1.15
C LEU A 193 -16.64 -19.84 1.29
N LYS A 194 -16.10 -20.12 2.47
CA LYS A 194 -14.64 -20.13 2.71
C LYS A 194 -13.94 -21.13 1.77
N ASP A 195 -14.52 -22.30 1.54
CA ASP A 195 -13.93 -23.31 0.66
C ASP A 195 -13.90 -22.85 -0.82
N ARG A 196 -14.87 -22.03 -1.24
CA ARG A 196 -14.83 -21.38 -2.56
C ARG A 196 -13.78 -20.28 -2.61
N LEU A 197 -13.76 -19.41 -1.60
CA LEU A 197 -12.83 -18.27 -1.51
C LEU A 197 -11.36 -18.72 -1.42
N ARG A 198 -11.07 -19.85 -0.76
CA ARG A 198 -9.71 -20.42 -0.68
C ARG A 198 -9.08 -20.76 -2.02
N ARG A 199 -9.86 -20.85 -3.10
CA ARG A 199 -9.37 -21.09 -4.46
C ARG A 199 -8.80 -19.86 -5.12
N ILE A 200 -8.98 -18.69 -4.51
CA ILE A 200 -8.45 -17.42 -4.98
C ILE A 200 -7.05 -17.24 -4.39
N ASP A 201 -6.01 -17.35 -5.22
CA ASP A 201 -4.60 -17.32 -4.79
C ASP A 201 -4.20 -16.03 -4.07
N ALA A 202 -4.89 -14.93 -4.35
CA ALA A 202 -4.63 -13.63 -3.73
C ALA A 202 -5.07 -13.55 -2.27
N ILE A 203 -5.89 -14.49 -1.77
CA ILE A 203 -6.35 -14.52 -0.38
C ILE A 203 -5.28 -15.16 0.50
N SER A 204 -4.92 -14.48 1.60
CA SER A 204 -3.99 -14.99 2.61
C SER A 204 -4.72 -15.73 3.73
N ASN A 205 -5.77 -15.12 4.27
CA ASN A 205 -6.46 -15.63 5.45
C ASN A 205 -7.97 -15.34 5.41
N LEU A 206 -8.74 -16.21 6.05
CA LEU A 206 -10.19 -16.11 6.18
C LEU A 206 -10.55 -16.32 7.65
N ARG A 207 -10.88 -15.23 8.36
CA ARG A 207 -11.23 -15.26 9.79
C ARG A 207 -12.72 -15.08 9.98
N THR A 208 -13.29 -15.91 10.83
CA THR A 208 -14.72 -15.87 11.16
C THR A 208 -14.90 -15.33 12.57
N TYR A 209 -15.81 -14.38 12.75
CA TYR A 209 -16.16 -13.77 14.03
C TYR A 209 -17.66 -13.89 14.29
N GLY A 210 -18.06 -13.87 15.58
CA GLY A 210 -19.45 -13.93 15.99
C GLY A 210 -20.07 -15.32 15.93
N LEU A 211 -19.30 -16.32 15.52
CA LEU A 211 -19.78 -17.68 15.51
C LEU A 211 -19.90 -18.21 16.95
N GLN A 212 -21.01 -18.86 17.23
CA GLN A 212 -21.23 -19.55 18.49
C GLN A 212 -21.27 -21.06 18.26
N ASN A 213 -20.39 -21.76 18.98
CA ASN A 213 -20.40 -23.22 18.98
C ASN A 213 -21.47 -23.74 19.91
N GLU A 214 -22.23 -24.72 19.45
CA GLU A 214 -23.13 -25.46 20.33
C GLU A 214 -22.35 -26.20 21.39
N GLN A 215 -22.91 -26.29 22.60
CA GLN A 215 -22.38 -27.09 23.70
C GLN A 215 -23.46 -28.02 24.26
N ILE A 216 -23.03 -29.12 24.84
CA ILE A 216 -23.89 -29.99 25.65
C ILE A 216 -23.67 -29.60 27.12
N SER A 217 -24.68 -28.96 27.68
CA SER A 217 -24.67 -28.57 29.10
C SER A 217 -25.21 -29.71 29.95
N ILE A 218 -24.40 -30.12 30.94
CA ILE A 218 -24.75 -31.15 31.89
C ILE A 218 -25.00 -30.48 33.24
N CYS A 219 -26.27 -30.31 33.60
CA CYS A 219 -26.69 -29.68 34.85
C CYS A 219 -26.93 -30.76 35.89
N LEU A 220 -26.01 -30.92 36.84
CA LEU A 220 -26.10 -31.90 37.92
C LEU A 220 -27.16 -31.51 38.95
N ASP A 221 -28.01 -32.47 39.36
CA ASP A 221 -29.00 -32.29 40.40
C ASP A 221 -28.39 -32.77 41.75
N GLN A 222 -28.10 -31.81 42.62
CA GLN A 222 -27.47 -32.08 43.91
C GLN A 222 -28.28 -33.04 44.80
N ASN A 223 -29.63 -32.96 44.76
CA ASN A 223 -30.47 -33.83 45.56
C ASN A 223 -30.40 -35.28 45.07
N LYS A 224 -30.34 -35.47 43.78
CA LYS A 224 -30.18 -36.80 43.19
C LYS A 224 -28.80 -37.36 43.43
N LEU A 225 -27.74 -36.54 43.32
CA LEU A 225 -26.37 -36.94 43.67
C LEU A 225 -26.27 -37.41 45.13
N ALA A 226 -26.86 -36.64 46.05
CA ALA A 226 -26.89 -36.99 47.48
C ALA A 226 -27.64 -38.30 47.72
N LYS A 227 -28.77 -38.52 47.03
CA LYS A 227 -29.56 -39.75 47.13
C LYS A 227 -28.78 -40.98 46.72
N TYR A 228 -27.95 -40.90 45.70
CA TYR A 228 -27.11 -42.00 45.24
C TYR A 228 -25.71 -42.05 45.90
N GLY A 229 -25.38 -41.09 46.78
CA GLY A 229 -24.09 -41.01 47.46
C GLY A 229 -22.92 -40.72 46.50
N ILE A 230 -23.18 -40.04 45.37
CA ILE A 230 -22.21 -39.76 44.32
C ILE A 230 -21.69 -38.33 44.47
N GLY A 231 -20.39 -38.15 44.61
CA GLY A 231 -19.77 -36.84 44.63
C GLY A 231 -19.69 -36.24 43.23
N SER A 232 -19.98 -34.93 43.08
CA SER A 232 -19.90 -34.21 41.79
C SER A 232 -18.53 -34.30 41.11
N TYR A 233 -17.44 -34.31 41.91
CA TYR A 233 -16.07 -34.49 41.44
C TYR A 233 -15.86 -35.84 40.72
N LYS A 234 -16.50 -36.91 41.23
CA LYS A 234 -16.40 -38.23 40.61
C LYS A 234 -17.04 -38.21 39.23
N VAL A 235 -18.22 -37.60 39.09
CA VAL A 235 -18.89 -37.46 37.78
C VAL A 235 -18.04 -36.66 36.79
N LEU A 236 -17.42 -35.56 37.27
CA LEU A 236 -16.54 -34.74 36.45
C LEU A 236 -15.31 -35.54 35.96
N ASN A 237 -14.70 -36.31 36.89
CA ASN A 237 -13.54 -37.11 36.55
C ASN A 237 -13.87 -38.26 35.59
N ASP A 238 -15.00 -38.94 35.79
CA ASP A 238 -15.44 -40.02 34.90
C ASP A 238 -15.77 -39.50 33.47
N LEU A 239 -16.37 -38.32 33.37
CA LEU A 239 -16.59 -37.64 32.09
C LEU A 239 -15.28 -37.18 31.43
N ALA A 240 -14.32 -36.70 32.22
CA ALA A 240 -13.01 -36.26 31.70
C ALA A 240 -12.16 -37.44 31.22
N LEU A 241 -12.29 -38.62 31.86
CA LEU A 241 -11.55 -39.82 31.44
C LEU A 241 -12.14 -40.49 30.20
N GLN A 242 -13.37 -40.15 29.84
CA GLN A 242 -14.00 -40.66 28.62
C GLN A 242 -13.81 -39.68 27.48
N GLY A 243 -13.50 -40.17 26.32
CA GLY A 243 -13.15 -39.36 25.17
C GLY A 243 -11.65 -39.30 24.86
N PHE A 244 -10.82 -39.96 25.67
CA PHE A 244 -9.44 -40.17 25.25
C PHE A 244 -9.39 -41.26 24.18
N THR A 245 -8.94 -40.87 22.97
CA THR A 245 -8.51 -41.86 21.98
C THR A 245 -7.27 -42.58 22.49
N THR A 246 -7.44 -43.77 23.05
CA THR A 246 -6.32 -44.62 23.43
C THR A 246 -5.69 -45.23 22.20
N VAL A 247 -4.36 -45.20 22.13
CA VAL A 247 -3.62 -46.01 21.15
C VAL A 247 -3.82 -47.46 21.49
N SER A 248 -4.72 -48.12 20.80
CA SER A 248 -5.16 -49.48 21.12
C SER A 248 -4.27 -50.59 20.51
N GLY A 249 -3.17 -50.17 19.82
CA GLY A 249 -2.26 -51.09 19.14
C GLY A 249 -2.71 -51.53 17.75
N ASN A 250 -1.97 -52.44 17.19
CA ASN A 250 -2.24 -52.97 15.84
C ASN A 250 -2.53 -54.46 15.93
N LEU A 251 -3.49 -54.91 15.12
CA LEU A 251 -3.71 -56.34 14.92
C LEU A 251 -2.79 -56.77 13.77
N GLU A 252 -1.74 -57.53 14.11
CA GLU A 252 -0.82 -58.08 13.12
C GLU A 252 -1.33 -59.47 12.66
N LEU A 253 -1.77 -59.56 11.42
CA LEU A 253 -2.01 -60.77 10.69
C LEU A 253 -0.84 -60.99 9.73
N SER A 254 -0.57 -62.25 9.33
CA SER A 254 0.60 -62.66 8.55
C SER A 254 0.84 -61.85 7.25
N GLN A 255 -0.13 -61.05 6.79
CA GLN A 255 -0.04 -60.19 5.60
C GLN A 255 -0.73 -58.85 5.75
N LEU A 256 -1.30 -58.52 6.90
CA LEU A 256 -2.06 -57.31 7.14
C LEU A 256 -1.79 -56.79 8.55
N ASN A 257 -1.45 -55.48 8.64
CA ASN A 257 -1.34 -54.75 9.89
C ASN A 257 -2.51 -53.78 9.96
N MET A 258 -3.50 -54.06 10.81
CA MET A 258 -4.70 -53.22 10.98
C MET A 258 -4.65 -52.49 12.30
N PRO A 259 -4.68 -51.16 12.29
CA PRO A 259 -4.78 -50.39 13.55
C PRO A 259 -6.14 -50.67 14.21
N ILE A 260 -6.11 -50.96 15.53
CA ILE A 260 -7.33 -51.11 16.31
C ILE A 260 -7.76 -49.73 16.79
N HIS A 261 -8.95 -49.28 16.39
CA HIS A 261 -9.56 -48.06 16.86
C HIS A 261 -10.68 -48.39 17.86
N ILE A 262 -10.54 -47.88 19.08
CA ILE A 262 -11.66 -47.88 20.03
C ILE A 262 -12.41 -46.58 19.82
N THR A 263 -13.56 -46.64 19.19
CA THR A 263 -14.46 -45.50 18.97
C THR A 263 -15.51 -45.46 20.07
N ASP A 264 -15.16 -44.80 21.16
CA ASP A 264 -16.12 -44.51 22.24
C ASP A 264 -16.40 -43.00 22.27
N SER A 265 -16.75 -42.46 21.09
CA SER A 265 -17.09 -41.05 20.94
C SER A 265 -18.58 -40.83 21.06
N TYR A 266 -18.97 -39.79 21.79
CA TYR A 266 -20.35 -39.35 21.85
C TYR A 266 -20.76 -38.71 20.50
N ASN A 267 -21.81 -39.24 19.87
CA ASN A 267 -22.33 -38.73 18.63
C ASN A 267 -23.53 -37.77 18.83
N ASN A 268 -24.22 -37.89 19.95
CA ASN A 268 -25.40 -37.11 20.27
C ASN A 268 -25.61 -36.98 21.78
N GLU A 269 -26.55 -36.14 22.19
CA GLU A 269 -26.89 -35.89 23.59
C GLU A 269 -27.36 -37.16 24.31
N ARG A 270 -27.97 -38.09 23.57
CA ARG A 270 -28.45 -39.35 24.15
C ARG A 270 -27.31 -40.25 24.57
N ASP A 271 -26.22 -40.30 23.81
CA ASP A 271 -25.03 -41.08 24.17
C ASP A 271 -24.42 -40.53 25.43
N VAL A 272 -24.36 -39.21 25.61
CA VAL A 272 -23.93 -38.56 26.85
C VAL A 272 -24.88 -38.90 27.99
N ALA A 273 -26.18 -38.89 27.77
CA ALA A 273 -27.20 -39.18 28.76
C ALA A 273 -27.16 -40.63 29.26
N GLU A 274 -26.86 -41.57 28.41
CA GLU A 274 -26.78 -43.00 28.72
C GLU A 274 -25.45 -43.42 29.36
N GLN A 275 -24.52 -42.48 29.51
CA GLN A 275 -23.24 -42.69 30.18
C GLN A 275 -23.41 -43.25 31.58
N ILE A 276 -22.69 -44.32 31.91
CA ILE A 276 -22.63 -44.92 33.25
C ILE A 276 -21.66 -44.10 34.11
N VAL A 277 -22.14 -43.50 35.18
CA VAL A 277 -21.33 -42.71 36.14
C VAL A 277 -21.13 -43.43 37.47
N TYR A 278 -21.94 -44.44 37.80
CA TYR A 278 -21.78 -45.23 39.00
C TYR A 278 -22.37 -46.63 38.84
N SER A 279 -21.69 -47.60 39.40
CA SER A 279 -22.22 -48.97 39.57
C SER A 279 -22.04 -49.40 41.02
N ASP A 280 -23.14 -49.82 41.62
CA ASP A 280 -23.19 -50.38 43.02
C ASP A 280 -22.63 -51.81 42.97
N PRO A 281 -21.97 -52.29 44.08
CA PRO A 281 -21.57 -53.66 44.22
C PRO A 281 -22.72 -54.68 44.05
N LYS A 282 -23.97 -54.24 44.17
CA LYS A 282 -25.18 -55.04 43.92
C LYS A 282 -25.60 -55.09 42.46
N GLY A 283 -24.84 -54.44 41.55
CA GLY A 283 -25.14 -54.42 40.12
C GLY A 283 -26.11 -53.34 39.70
N ASN A 284 -26.52 -52.39 40.56
CA ASN A 284 -27.33 -51.25 40.14
C ASN A 284 -26.48 -50.24 39.41
N ILE A 285 -26.90 -49.87 38.22
CA ILE A 285 -26.22 -48.90 37.34
C ILE A 285 -26.93 -47.57 37.43
N VAL A 286 -26.17 -46.47 37.69
CA VAL A 286 -26.66 -45.09 37.63
C VAL A 286 -26.08 -44.43 36.39
N ARG A 287 -26.96 -43.92 35.55
CA ARG A 287 -26.60 -43.21 34.30
C ARG A 287 -26.64 -41.70 34.52
N LEU A 288 -25.95 -40.97 33.68
CA LEU A 288 -25.88 -39.52 33.78
C LEU A 288 -27.27 -38.86 33.71
N LYS A 289 -28.19 -39.35 32.89
CA LYS A 289 -29.60 -38.91 32.83
C LYS A 289 -30.35 -39.03 34.16
N ASP A 290 -29.97 -39.95 35.01
CA ASP A 290 -30.63 -40.18 36.32
C ASP A 290 -30.29 -39.08 37.33
N ILE A 291 -29.12 -38.46 37.20
CA ILE A 291 -28.56 -37.46 38.14
C ILE A 291 -28.37 -36.07 37.53
N ALA A 292 -28.53 -35.93 36.23
CA ALA A 292 -28.30 -34.65 35.51
C ALA A 292 -29.41 -34.38 34.48
N GLN A 293 -29.55 -33.12 34.15
CA GLN A 293 -30.30 -32.67 32.97
C GLN A 293 -29.31 -32.33 31.87
N ILE A 294 -29.45 -33.00 30.74
CA ILE A 294 -28.56 -32.82 29.59
C ILE A 294 -29.32 -32.03 28.52
N LYS A 295 -28.73 -30.93 28.07
CA LYS A 295 -29.33 -30.04 27.04
C LYS A 295 -28.28 -29.63 26.04
N ARG A 296 -28.64 -29.61 24.77
CA ARG A 296 -27.87 -28.92 23.74
C ARG A 296 -28.32 -27.47 23.73
N GLU A 297 -27.39 -26.56 23.90
CA GLU A 297 -27.65 -25.12 23.93
C GLU A 297 -26.42 -24.32 23.46
N TYR A 298 -26.63 -23.07 23.17
CA TYR A 298 -25.51 -22.15 22.94
C TYR A 298 -25.05 -21.59 24.29
N PRO A 299 -23.71 -21.40 24.49
CA PRO A 299 -23.22 -20.74 25.69
C PRO A 299 -23.79 -19.32 25.80
N LYS A 300 -23.85 -18.81 27.05
CA LYS A 300 -24.21 -17.41 27.27
C LYS A 300 -23.26 -16.50 26.50
N LEU A 301 -23.80 -15.52 25.82
CA LEU A 301 -23.07 -14.61 24.95
C LEU A 301 -22.08 -13.74 25.75
N ASN A 302 -20.80 -13.90 25.48
CA ASN A 302 -19.75 -13.01 25.96
C ASN A 302 -19.38 -11.94 24.92
N LYS A 303 -19.81 -12.12 23.66
CA LYS A 303 -19.58 -11.20 22.53
C LYS A 303 -20.83 -11.18 21.67
N TYR A 304 -21.26 -10.00 21.28
CA TYR A 304 -22.41 -9.78 20.40
C TYR A 304 -21.94 -9.25 19.06
N ILE A 305 -22.40 -9.86 17.97
CA ILE A 305 -22.30 -9.32 16.60
C ILE A 305 -23.68 -9.45 15.97
N GLU A 306 -24.22 -8.32 15.59
CA GLU A 306 -25.49 -8.21 14.89
C GLU A 306 -25.32 -7.30 13.66
N SER A 307 -26.05 -7.58 12.61
CA SER A 307 -26.18 -6.77 11.42
C SER A 307 -27.65 -6.45 11.21
N ASN A 308 -28.00 -5.15 11.17
CA ASN A 308 -29.37 -4.69 11.00
C ASN A 308 -30.38 -5.32 12.01
N GLY A 309 -29.93 -5.57 13.24
CA GLY A 309 -30.73 -6.24 14.28
C GLY A 309 -30.94 -7.73 14.08
N ASN A 310 -30.22 -8.36 13.15
CA ASN A 310 -30.23 -9.80 12.91
C ASN A 310 -28.97 -10.48 13.43
N LYS A 311 -29.10 -11.72 13.84
CA LYS A 311 -27.95 -12.58 14.13
C LYS A 311 -27.11 -12.70 12.87
N CYS A 312 -25.82 -12.49 12.99
CA CYS A 312 -24.92 -12.62 11.87
C CYS A 312 -23.60 -13.30 12.25
N VAL A 313 -22.94 -13.83 11.25
CA VAL A 313 -21.56 -14.27 11.31
C VAL A 313 -20.74 -13.39 10.38
N LEU A 314 -19.64 -12.86 10.91
CA LEU A 314 -18.75 -11.96 10.21
C LEU A 314 -17.58 -12.76 9.63
N LEU A 315 -17.27 -12.56 8.35
CA LEU A 315 -16.12 -13.11 7.67
C LEU A 315 -15.19 -11.98 7.24
N SER A 316 -13.97 -12.02 7.74
CA SER A 316 -12.85 -11.16 7.34
C SER A 316 -12.04 -11.87 6.27
N ILE A 317 -11.80 -11.19 5.17
CA ILE A 317 -11.00 -11.67 4.04
C ILE A 317 -9.74 -10.80 3.97
N GLU A 318 -8.59 -11.43 4.12
CA GLU A 318 -7.28 -10.77 4.10
C GLU A 318 -6.56 -11.08 2.79
N MET A 319 -5.87 -10.08 2.25
CA MET A 319 -5.11 -10.22 1.01
C MET A 319 -3.64 -10.57 1.28
N ARG A 320 -3.07 -11.44 0.44
CA ARG A 320 -1.64 -11.72 0.44
C ARG A 320 -0.87 -10.52 -0.10
N PRO A 321 0.19 -10.06 0.57
CA PRO A 321 1.03 -8.95 0.10
C PRO A 321 1.49 -9.11 -1.35
N GLY A 322 1.63 -8.00 -2.08
CA GLY A 322 2.08 -7.99 -3.47
C GLY A 322 1.02 -8.35 -4.52
N ASN A 323 -0.24 -8.56 -4.13
CA ASN A 323 -1.34 -8.81 -5.06
C ASN A 323 -2.15 -7.54 -5.37
N ASP A 324 -2.90 -7.58 -6.47
CA ASP A 324 -3.83 -6.51 -6.86
C ASP A 324 -5.15 -6.69 -6.12
N ILE A 325 -5.45 -5.76 -5.19
CA ILE A 325 -6.67 -5.81 -4.38
C ILE A 325 -7.94 -5.62 -5.22
N VAL A 326 -7.88 -4.87 -6.33
CA VAL A 326 -9.01 -4.63 -7.22
C VAL A 326 -9.37 -5.91 -7.98
N LYS A 327 -8.36 -6.66 -8.41
CA LYS A 327 -8.56 -7.97 -9.05
C LYS A 327 -9.13 -8.97 -8.05
N MET A 328 -8.49 -9.07 -6.87
CA MET A 328 -8.98 -9.97 -5.81
C MET A 328 -10.44 -9.68 -5.45
N GLY A 329 -10.80 -8.39 -5.29
CA GLY A 329 -12.18 -8.00 -4.98
C GLY A 329 -13.18 -8.45 -6.04
N ARG A 330 -12.84 -8.32 -7.32
CA ARG A 330 -13.71 -8.83 -8.41
C ARG A 330 -13.90 -10.34 -8.33
N ASP A 331 -12.81 -11.09 -8.10
CA ASP A 331 -12.87 -12.54 -8.01
C ASP A 331 -13.69 -12.97 -6.78
N VAL A 332 -13.58 -12.24 -5.65
CA VAL A 332 -14.38 -12.47 -4.44
C VAL A 332 -15.86 -12.16 -4.68
N HIS A 333 -16.17 -11.02 -5.28
CA HIS A 333 -17.57 -10.67 -5.59
C HIS A 333 -18.22 -11.69 -6.52
N GLN A 334 -17.52 -12.11 -7.57
CA GLN A 334 -18.02 -13.14 -8.45
C GLN A 334 -18.31 -14.45 -7.68
N ALA A 335 -17.39 -14.90 -6.82
CA ALA A 335 -17.61 -16.10 -6.00
C ALA A 335 -18.77 -15.94 -5.01
N MET A 336 -18.96 -14.73 -4.47
CA MET A 336 -20.10 -14.40 -3.59
C MET A 336 -21.42 -14.43 -4.35
N ASP A 337 -21.50 -13.78 -5.51
CA ASP A 337 -22.72 -13.72 -6.33
C ASP A 337 -23.15 -15.14 -6.78
N GLU A 338 -22.20 -15.97 -7.20
CA GLU A 338 -22.44 -17.37 -7.54
C GLU A 338 -22.90 -18.21 -6.33
N PHE A 339 -22.38 -17.88 -5.14
CA PHE A 339 -22.75 -18.56 -3.91
C PHE A 339 -24.13 -18.14 -3.41
N GLU A 340 -24.46 -16.85 -3.49
CA GLU A 340 -25.74 -16.30 -3.03
C GLU A 340 -26.93 -16.97 -3.75
N GLN A 341 -26.79 -17.32 -5.04
CA GLN A 341 -27.79 -18.07 -5.78
C GLN A 341 -28.06 -19.48 -5.23
N THR A 342 -27.17 -20.01 -4.40
CA THR A 342 -27.31 -21.34 -3.78
C THR A 342 -27.85 -21.28 -2.36
N LEU A 343 -27.98 -20.07 -1.78
CA LEU A 343 -28.45 -19.87 -0.42
C LEU A 343 -30.00 -19.90 -0.37
N PRO A 344 -30.57 -20.28 0.78
CA PRO A 344 -32.00 -20.09 1.03
C PRO A 344 -32.38 -18.60 1.06
N ASP A 345 -33.63 -18.28 0.70
CA ASP A 345 -34.15 -16.91 0.61
C ASP A 345 -34.04 -16.09 1.92
N ASP A 346 -33.88 -16.74 3.07
CA ASP A 346 -33.79 -16.12 4.38
C ASP A 346 -32.35 -15.84 4.84
N VAL A 347 -31.34 -16.22 4.04
CA VAL A 347 -29.91 -15.99 4.32
C VAL A 347 -29.37 -14.96 3.36
N HIS A 348 -28.88 -13.85 3.89
CA HIS A 348 -28.34 -12.73 3.11
C HIS A 348 -26.86 -12.50 3.40
N ILE A 349 -26.12 -12.14 2.36
CA ILE A 349 -24.73 -11.73 2.47
C ILE A 349 -24.66 -10.22 2.29
N ASN A 350 -24.12 -9.50 3.27
CA ASN A 350 -23.91 -8.06 3.20
C ASN A 350 -22.41 -7.73 3.32
N THR A 351 -21.96 -6.76 2.54
CA THR A 351 -20.59 -6.26 2.62
C THR A 351 -20.56 -5.03 3.52
N ILE A 352 -19.79 -5.09 4.62
CA ILE A 352 -19.59 -3.96 5.54
C ILE A 352 -18.48 -3.06 5.01
N THR A 353 -17.33 -3.67 4.67
CA THR A 353 -16.17 -2.95 4.16
C THR A 353 -15.65 -3.65 2.91
N ASP A 354 -15.41 -2.87 1.88
CA ASP A 354 -14.84 -3.32 0.62
C ASP A 354 -13.70 -2.39 0.21
N GLN A 355 -12.49 -2.77 0.60
CA GLN A 355 -11.30 -2.00 0.26
C GLN A 355 -10.99 -2.07 -1.25
N SER A 356 -11.38 -3.14 -1.93
CA SER A 356 -11.15 -3.28 -3.37
C SER A 356 -11.89 -2.22 -4.19
N ARG A 357 -13.11 -1.90 -3.77
CA ARG A 357 -13.92 -0.84 -4.37
C ARG A 357 -13.34 0.54 -4.07
N VAL A 358 -12.95 0.78 -2.83
CA VAL A 358 -12.33 2.06 -2.41
C VAL A 358 -11.06 2.32 -3.22
N VAL A 359 -10.19 1.30 -3.36
CA VAL A 359 -8.95 1.42 -4.14
C VAL A 359 -9.24 1.66 -5.62
N SER A 360 -10.22 0.94 -6.18
CA SER A 360 -10.61 1.12 -7.58
C SER A 360 -11.10 2.55 -7.84
N GLU A 361 -11.98 3.08 -6.98
CA GLU A 361 -12.50 4.45 -7.07
C GLU A 361 -11.38 5.49 -6.90
N SER A 362 -10.46 5.27 -5.96
CA SER A 362 -9.29 6.13 -5.74
C SER A 362 -8.38 6.17 -6.97
N VAL A 363 -8.01 5.02 -7.51
CA VAL A 363 -7.15 4.94 -8.71
C VAL A 363 -7.79 5.62 -9.91
N ILE A 364 -9.09 5.40 -10.14
CA ILE A 364 -9.83 6.06 -11.22
C ILE A 364 -9.84 7.58 -11.02
N THR A 365 -10.07 8.04 -9.80
CA THR A 365 -10.05 9.47 -9.46
C THR A 365 -8.69 10.09 -9.74
N PHE A 366 -7.60 9.47 -9.28
CA PHE A 366 -6.24 9.94 -9.55
C PHE A 366 -5.87 9.93 -11.03
N LEU A 367 -6.26 8.91 -11.79
CA LEU A 367 -6.05 8.87 -13.23
C LEU A 367 -6.82 9.99 -13.95
N ARG A 368 -8.03 10.28 -13.50
CA ARG A 368 -8.83 11.41 -14.00
C ARG A 368 -8.16 12.75 -13.69
N GLU A 369 -7.66 12.93 -12.46
CA GLU A 369 -6.93 14.14 -12.04
C GLU A 369 -5.63 14.31 -12.81
N LEU A 370 -4.89 13.25 -13.03
CA LEU A 370 -3.69 13.24 -13.87
C LEU A 370 -4.03 13.68 -15.31
N LEU A 371 -5.09 13.14 -15.89
CA LEU A 371 -5.54 13.51 -17.23
C LEU A 371 -5.94 15.00 -17.31
N ILE A 372 -6.70 15.48 -16.32
CA ILE A 372 -7.10 16.90 -16.22
C ILE A 372 -5.85 17.79 -16.09
N SER A 373 -4.88 17.38 -15.26
CA SER A 373 -3.62 18.11 -15.07
C SER A 373 -2.82 18.17 -16.37
N VAL A 374 -2.67 17.06 -17.08
CA VAL A 374 -2.01 16.99 -18.39
C VAL A 374 -2.69 17.92 -19.40
N ILE A 375 -4.01 17.85 -19.51
CA ILE A 375 -4.80 18.71 -20.42
C ILE A 375 -4.63 20.18 -20.03
N SER A 376 -4.69 20.50 -18.75
CA SER A 376 -4.53 21.88 -18.25
C SER A 376 -3.14 22.45 -18.61
N VAL A 377 -2.08 21.66 -18.40
CA VAL A 377 -0.73 22.07 -18.77
C VAL A 377 -0.60 22.25 -20.28
N ILE A 378 -1.14 21.35 -21.09
CA ILE A 378 -1.15 21.48 -22.56
C ILE A 378 -1.89 22.76 -22.98
N ILE A 379 -3.03 23.07 -22.38
CA ILE A 379 -3.79 24.31 -22.66
C ILE A 379 -2.93 25.54 -22.32
N VAL A 380 -2.30 25.57 -21.15
CA VAL A 380 -1.42 26.68 -20.75
C VAL A 380 -0.26 26.86 -21.73
N VAL A 381 0.39 25.77 -22.12
CA VAL A 381 1.49 25.80 -23.09
C VAL A 381 1.00 26.34 -24.47
N ILE A 382 -0.17 25.92 -24.95
CA ILE A 382 -0.77 26.41 -26.21
C ILE A 382 -1.12 27.89 -26.12
N LEU A 383 -1.57 28.38 -24.98
CA LEU A 383 -1.93 29.79 -24.78
C LEU A 383 -0.70 30.70 -24.72
N LEU A 384 0.37 30.25 -24.07
CA LEU A 384 1.56 31.04 -23.78
C LEU A 384 2.62 30.94 -24.89
N MET A 385 2.67 29.83 -25.63
CA MET A 385 3.71 29.59 -26.65
C MET A 385 3.21 29.62 -28.07
N PRO A 386 4.11 29.85 -29.07
CA PRO A 386 3.77 29.68 -30.47
C PRO A 386 3.25 28.25 -30.72
N ARG A 387 2.20 28.11 -31.54
CA ARG A 387 1.51 26.81 -31.75
C ARG A 387 2.45 25.65 -32.06
N ARG A 388 3.46 25.86 -32.92
CA ARG A 388 4.42 24.80 -33.29
C ARG A 388 5.31 24.35 -32.14
N VAL A 389 5.66 25.25 -31.23
CA VAL A 389 6.40 24.95 -29.99
C VAL A 389 5.49 24.18 -29.05
N ALA A 390 4.26 24.65 -28.91
CA ALA A 390 3.26 24.01 -28.07
C ALA A 390 2.95 22.57 -28.52
N GLU A 391 2.90 22.29 -29.83
CA GLU A 391 2.67 20.95 -30.36
C GLU A 391 3.78 19.95 -29.93
N VAL A 392 5.05 20.37 -29.97
CA VAL A 392 6.18 19.53 -29.57
C VAL A 392 6.17 19.29 -28.08
N SER A 393 5.95 20.33 -27.27
CA SER A 393 5.86 20.21 -25.80
C SER A 393 4.65 19.37 -25.39
N ALA A 394 3.48 19.57 -26.02
CA ALA A 394 2.27 18.81 -25.74
C ALA A 394 2.42 17.31 -26.03
N LEU A 395 3.25 16.96 -27.03
CA LEU A 395 3.52 15.55 -27.34
C LEU A 395 4.53 14.92 -26.38
N SER A 396 5.52 15.68 -25.92
CA SER A 396 6.56 15.18 -25.00
C SER A 396 6.00 14.80 -23.63
N ILE A 397 4.97 15.50 -23.13
CA ILE A 397 4.38 15.26 -21.80
C ILE A 397 3.80 13.84 -21.66
N PRO A 398 2.82 13.40 -22.47
CA PRO A 398 2.27 12.06 -22.33
C PRO A 398 3.31 10.97 -22.59
N ILE A 399 4.25 11.19 -23.51
CA ILE A 399 5.34 10.24 -23.75
C ILE A 399 6.18 10.06 -22.49
N THR A 400 6.53 11.14 -21.80
CA THR A 400 7.30 11.08 -20.55
C THR A 400 6.51 10.34 -19.46
N ILE A 401 5.22 10.67 -19.28
CA ILE A 401 4.39 10.06 -18.23
C ILE A 401 4.25 8.55 -18.47
N PHE A 402 3.81 8.14 -19.66
CA PHE A 402 3.64 6.70 -19.94
C PHE A 402 4.97 5.96 -19.91
N SER A 403 6.06 6.56 -20.40
CA SER A 403 7.39 5.94 -20.29
C SER A 403 7.85 5.79 -18.85
N SER A 404 7.53 6.73 -17.96
CA SER A 404 7.84 6.65 -16.53
C SER A 404 7.06 5.53 -15.86
N VAL A 405 5.76 5.40 -16.16
CA VAL A 405 4.95 4.27 -15.68
C VAL A 405 5.48 2.93 -16.20
N GLY A 406 5.97 2.90 -17.46
CA GLY A 406 6.63 1.71 -18.01
C GLY A 406 7.89 1.30 -17.23
N ILE A 407 8.66 2.28 -16.78
CA ILE A 407 9.83 2.04 -15.90
C ILE A 407 9.37 1.61 -14.50
N PHE A 408 8.30 2.20 -13.93
CA PHE A 408 7.71 1.74 -12.68
C PHE A 408 7.36 0.25 -12.73
N TYR A 409 6.72 -0.18 -13.83
CA TYR A 409 6.40 -1.58 -14.06
C TYR A 409 7.65 -2.49 -14.09
N ILE A 410 8.72 -2.07 -14.76
CA ILE A 410 9.97 -2.84 -14.83
C ILE A 410 10.64 -2.99 -13.45
N PHE A 411 10.57 -1.94 -12.61
CA PHE A 411 11.13 -1.97 -11.25
C PHE A 411 10.18 -2.59 -10.21
N GLY A 412 9.02 -3.08 -10.61
CA GLY A 412 8.05 -3.70 -9.70
C GLY A 412 7.42 -2.72 -8.71
N MET A 413 7.35 -1.43 -9.05
CA MET A 413 6.66 -0.44 -8.23
C MET A 413 5.14 -0.62 -8.34
N GLU A 414 4.43 -0.29 -7.27
CA GLU A 414 2.97 -0.35 -7.21
C GLU A 414 2.33 0.99 -7.64
N LEU A 415 1.11 0.92 -8.18
CA LEU A 415 0.28 2.09 -8.41
C LEU A 415 -0.50 2.41 -7.12
N ASN A 416 -0.02 3.39 -6.37
CA ASN A 416 -0.64 3.87 -5.15
C ASN A 416 -0.74 5.40 -5.16
N THR A 417 -1.44 5.96 -4.18
CA THR A 417 -1.61 7.42 -4.03
C THR A 417 -0.29 8.19 -4.09
N VAL A 418 0.78 7.63 -3.53
CA VAL A 418 2.08 8.30 -3.45
C VAL A 418 2.79 8.34 -4.81
N THR A 419 2.81 7.23 -5.55
CA THR A 419 3.40 7.17 -6.89
C THR A 419 2.61 7.99 -7.91
N LEU A 420 1.27 8.01 -7.80
CA LEU A 420 0.41 8.85 -8.64
C LEU A 420 0.53 10.34 -8.29
N ALA A 421 0.65 10.70 -7.01
CA ALA A 421 0.95 12.06 -6.59
C ALA A 421 2.31 12.54 -7.12
N ALA A 422 3.34 11.69 -7.12
CA ALA A 422 4.64 12.01 -7.71
C ALA A 422 4.50 12.34 -9.21
N LEU A 423 3.68 11.59 -9.98
CA LEU A 423 3.40 11.88 -11.39
C LEU A 423 2.74 13.26 -11.58
N ILE A 424 1.78 13.63 -10.73
CA ILE A 424 1.09 14.93 -10.82
C ILE A 424 2.04 16.07 -10.45
N VAL A 425 2.80 15.93 -9.36
CA VAL A 425 3.75 16.97 -8.90
C VAL A 425 4.86 17.21 -9.91
N THR A 426 5.39 16.15 -10.54
CA THR A 426 6.46 16.27 -11.54
C THR A 426 6.01 16.86 -12.87
N LEU A 427 4.71 16.90 -13.13
CA LEU A 427 4.17 17.35 -14.42
C LEU A 427 4.64 18.77 -14.80
N GLY A 428 4.68 19.69 -13.82
CA GLY A 428 5.21 21.03 -14.04
C GLY A 428 6.71 21.05 -14.38
N MET A 429 7.50 20.19 -13.74
CA MET A 429 8.95 20.13 -13.94
C MET A 429 9.33 19.44 -15.25
N VAL A 430 8.54 18.43 -15.69
CA VAL A 430 8.73 17.70 -16.95
C VAL A 430 8.61 18.62 -18.17
N VAL A 431 7.73 19.61 -18.09
CA VAL A 431 7.53 20.58 -19.17
C VAL A 431 8.73 21.49 -19.35
N ASP A 432 9.34 21.91 -18.25
CA ASP A 432 10.44 22.90 -18.25
C ASP A 432 11.65 22.40 -19.04
N ASP A 433 12.07 21.16 -18.87
CA ASP A 433 13.20 20.56 -19.59
C ASP A 433 13.02 20.64 -21.12
N SER A 434 11.83 20.31 -21.61
CA SER A 434 11.51 20.34 -23.04
C SER A 434 11.42 21.75 -23.58
N VAL A 435 10.83 22.67 -22.82
CA VAL A 435 10.62 24.07 -23.22
C VAL A 435 11.93 24.80 -23.39
N VAL A 436 12.88 24.65 -22.47
CA VAL A 436 14.21 25.28 -22.54
C VAL A 436 14.96 24.85 -23.81
N ILE A 437 14.90 23.58 -24.17
CA ILE A 437 15.56 23.06 -25.38
C ILE A 437 14.90 23.59 -26.64
N ILE A 438 13.55 23.64 -26.66
CA ILE A 438 12.80 24.12 -27.82
C ILE A 438 13.02 25.63 -28.01
N ASP A 439 13.05 26.39 -26.93
CA ASP A 439 13.27 27.85 -27.01
C ASP A 439 14.64 28.19 -27.59
N ASN A 440 15.70 27.53 -27.12
CA ASN A 440 17.04 27.68 -27.67
C ASN A 440 17.12 27.22 -29.15
N TYR A 441 16.39 26.18 -29.52
CA TYR A 441 16.30 25.76 -30.92
C TYR A 441 15.69 26.86 -31.78
N MET A 442 14.62 27.50 -31.33
CA MET A 442 13.94 28.59 -32.00
C MET A 442 14.84 29.81 -32.14
N GLU A 443 15.61 30.15 -31.12
CA GLU A 443 16.60 31.23 -31.13
C GLU A 443 17.68 30.96 -32.19
N LYS A 444 18.27 29.76 -32.21
CA LYS A 444 19.30 29.39 -33.19
C LYS A 444 18.78 29.42 -34.65
N LEU A 445 17.53 29.02 -34.86
CA LEU A 445 16.89 29.16 -36.16
C LEU A 445 16.69 30.63 -36.54
N GLY A 446 16.34 31.50 -35.59
CA GLY A 446 16.23 32.94 -35.77
C GLY A 446 17.56 33.59 -36.19
N HIS A 447 18.68 33.06 -35.71
CA HIS A 447 20.04 33.46 -36.10
C HIS A 447 20.53 32.84 -37.41
N GLY A 448 19.65 32.13 -38.16
CA GLY A 448 19.96 31.61 -39.49
C GLY A 448 20.68 30.26 -39.51
N MET A 449 20.79 29.56 -38.37
CA MET A 449 21.35 28.22 -38.33
C MET A 449 20.42 27.22 -39.05
N SER A 450 21.02 26.22 -39.74
CA SER A 450 20.20 25.18 -40.38
C SER A 450 19.46 24.33 -39.33
N ARG A 451 18.26 23.87 -39.66
CA ARG A 451 17.38 23.10 -38.80
C ARG A 451 18.07 21.90 -38.13
N TRP A 452 18.86 21.16 -38.92
CA TRP A 452 19.60 19.98 -38.41
C TRP A 452 20.66 20.38 -37.38
N HIS A 453 21.47 21.38 -37.68
CA HIS A 453 22.51 21.83 -36.76
C HIS A 453 21.94 22.51 -35.53
N ALA A 454 20.87 23.28 -35.66
CA ALA A 454 20.17 23.87 -34.51
C ALA A 454 19.59 22.80 -33.59
N ALA A 455 18.99 21.72 -34.13
CA ALA A 455 18.43 20.63 -33.37
C ALA A 455 19.48 19.84 -32.54
N ILE A 456 20.72 19.78 -33.00
CA ILE A 456 21.83 19.15 -32.27
C ILE A 456 22.47 20.15 -31.30
N ALA A 457 22.62 21.42 -31.70
CA ALA A 457 23.30 22.42 -30.89
C ALA A 457 22.50 22.86 -29.67
N ALA A 458 21.18 22.98 -29.80
CA ALA A 458 20.32 23.41 -28.69
C ALA A 458 20.42 22.51 -27.45
N PRO A 459 20.15 21.20 -27.50
CA PRO A 459 20.26 20.34 -26.34
C PRO A 459 21.70 20.17 -25.86
N ARG A 460 22.70 20.28 -26.77
CA ARG A 460 24.11 20.19 -26.39
C ARG A 460 24.57 21.36 -25.53
N GLU A 461 24.10 22.55 -25.78
CA GLU A 461 24.44 23.77 -25.04
C GLU A 461 23.86 23.72 -23.63
N PHE A 462 22.61 23.29 -23.49
CA PHE A 462 21.91 23.24 -22.21
C PHE A 462 22.04 21.90 -21.48
N PHE A 463 22.77 20.92 -22.04
CA PHE A 463 22.90 19.58 -21.46
C PHE A 463 23.29 19.62 -19.98
N MET A 464 24.39 20.32 -19.64
CA MET A 464 24.87 20.40 -18.27
C MET A 464 23.93 21.16 -17.34
N SER A 465 23.28 22.21 -17.84
CA SER A 465 22.34 23.01 -17.05
C SER A 465 21.07 22.22 -16.72
N VAL A 466 20.48 21.55 -17.70
CA VAL A 466 19.27 20.72 -17.50
C VAL A 466 19.61 19.50 -16.64
N LEU A 467 20.72 18.82 -16.91
CA LEU A 467 21.18 17.68 -16.09
C LEU A 467 21.39 18.09 -14.62
N SER A 468 22.08 19.20 -14.38
CA SER A 468 22.32 19.69 -13.02
C SER A 468 21.04 20.09 -12.31
N ALA A 469 20.11 20.75 -13.01
CA ALA A 469 18.80 21.12 -12.46
C ALA A 469 17.99 19.87 -12.09
N THR A 470 17.85 18.92 -13.01
CA THR A 470 17.11 17.68 -12.81
C THR A 470 17.68 16.85 -11.65
N LEU A 471 19.01 16.71 -11.59
CA LEU A 471 19.68 16.02 -10.48
C LEU A 471 19.49 16.74 -9.16
N SER A 472 19.60 18.09 -9.14
CA SER A 472 19.40 18.88 -7.92
C SER A 472 17.98 18.73 -7.38
N ILE A 473 16.98 18.80 -8.24
CA ILE A 473 15.57 18.60 -7.87
C ILE A 473 15.37 17.19 -7.35
N SER A 474 15.84 16.17 -8.07
CA SER A 474 15.71 14.77 -7.64
C SER A 474 16.35 14.54 -6.28
N LEU A 475 17.59 15.00 -6.09
CA LEU A 475 18.33 14.83 -4.84
C LEU A 475 17.70 15.55 -3.64
N THR A 476 16.89 16.60 -3.88
CA THR A 476 16.19 17.32 -2.82
C THR A 476 15.17 16.43 -2.08
N PHE A 477 14.64 15.39 -2.72
CA PHE A 477 13.67 14.47 -2.12
C PHE A 477 14.31 13.27 -1.42
N PHE A 478 15.58 12.94 -1.70
CA PHE A 478 16.26 11.81 -1.06
C PHE A 478 16.46 11.91 0.46
N PRO A 479 16.61 13.10 1.08
CA PRO A 479 16.66 13.20 2.53
C PRO A 479 15.47 12.57 3.25
N PHE A 480 14.29 12.49 2.63
CA PHE A 480 13.13 11.80 3.21
C PHE A 480 13.42 10.34 3.53
N LEU A 481 14.23 9.65 2.71
CA LEU A 481 14.60 8.24 2.95
C LEU A 481 15.48 8.06 4.21
N PHE A 482 16.20 9.09 4.62
CA PHE A 482 17.12 9.03 5.75
C PHE A 482 16.59 9.68 7.02
N THR A 483 15.62 10.59 6.90
CA THR A 483 15.09 11.35 8.02
C THR A 483 13.77 10.80 8.54
N MET A 484 13.00 10.13 7.67
CA MET A 484 11.72 9.53 8.05
C MET A 484 11.90 8.05 8.32
N HIS A 485 11.41 7.60 9.49
CA HIS A 485 11.50 6.22 9.95
C HIS A 485 10.11 5.73 10.35
N GLY A 486 9.97 4.43 10.54
CA GLY A 486 8.70 3.81 10.92
C GLY A 486 7.65 3.88 9.82
N ASP A 487 6.39 3.92 10.19
CA ASP A 487 5.24 3.91 9.27
C ASP A 487 5.29 5.06 8.26
N MET A 488 5.83 6.24 8.68
CA MET A 488 6.02 7.37 7.78
C MET A 488 7.13 7.16 6.77
N GLY A 489 8.22 6.56 7.18
CA GLY A 489 9.32 6.19 6.29
C GLY A 489 8.81 5.25 5.20
N ASP A 490 8.11 4.20 5.60
CA ASP A 490 7.52 3.22 4.69
C ASP A 490 6.51 3.88 3.72
N PHE A 491 5.66 4.80 4.22
CA PHE A 491 4.69 5.51 3.40
C PHE A 491 5.34 6.39 2.33
N VAL A 492 6.39 7.13 2.67
CA VAL A 492 7.02 8.10 1.77
C VAL A 492 8.11 7.47 0.90
N GLN A 493 8.58 6.27 1.21
CA GLN A 493 9.73 5.62 0.57
C GLN A 493 9.64 5.57 -0.96
N SER A 494 8.47 5.31 -1.51
CA SER A 494 8.25 5.22 -2.96
C SER A 494 8.31 6.58 -3.67
N PHE A 495 8.09 7.71 -2.95
CA PHE A 495 8.00 9.04 -3.54
C PHE A 495 9.32 9.54 -4.13
N PRO A 496 10.47 9.56 -3.42
CA PRO A 496 11.74 9.98 -3.99
C PRO A 496 12.18 9.16 -5.19
N TRP A 497 11.96 7.84 -5.15
CA TRP A 497 12.26 6.97 -6.28
C TRP A 497 11.38 7.24 -7.50
N ALA A 498 10.09 7.44 -7.28
CA ALA A 498 9.17 7.82 -8.36
C ALA A 498 9.58 9.15 -8.99
N MET A 499 9.87 10.17 -8.17
CA MET A 499 10.36 11.48 -8.63
C MET A 499 11.63 11.36 -9.45
N PHE A 500 12.62 10.59 -8.95
CA PHE A 500 13.89 10.37 -9.64
C PHE A 500 13.69 9.70 -11.01
N ILE A 501 12.85 8.68 -11.09
CA ILE A 501 12.56 7.97 -12.34
C ILE A 501 11.88 8.91 -13.33
N ILE A 502 10.83 9.63 -12.92
CA ILE A 502 10.07 10.51 -13.81
C ILE A 502 10.98 11.60 -14.37
N LEU A 503 11.76 12.26 -13.52
CA LEU A 503 12.66 13.32 -13.92
C LEU A 503 13.80 12.80 -14.82
N SER A 504 14.32 11.60 -14.56
CA SER A 504 15.33 10.95 -15.42
C SER A 504 14.77 10.63 -16.81
N ILE A 505 13.53 10.18 -16.89
CA ILE A 505 12.85 9.94 -18.17
C ILE A 505 12.55 11.26 -18.86
N SER A 506 12.11 12.30 -18.13
CA SER A 506 11.93 13.65 -18.67
C SER A 506 13.21 14.17 -19.35
N LEU A 507 14.32 14.10 -18.65
CA LEU A 507 15.63 14.45 -19.18
C LEU A 507 15.96 13.65 -20.45
N THR A 508 15.71 12.35 -20.43
CA THR A 508 15.98 11.47 -21.58
C THR A 508 15.12 11.84 -22.79
N VAL A 509 13.82 12.08 -22.59
CA VAL A 509 12.90 12.51 -23.64
C VAL A 509 13.32 13.88 -24.19
N SER A 510 13.66 14.82 -23.31
CA SER A 510 14.07 16.18 -23.70
C SER A 510 15.37 16.22 -24.48
N LEU A 511 16.33 15.34 -24.17
CA LEU A 511 17.63 15.30 -24.84
C LEU A 511 17.65 14.44 -26.11
N LEU A 512 16.84 13.38 -26.20
CA LEU A 512 16.92 12.41 -27.30
C LEU A 512 15.73 12.51 -28.26
N LEU A 513 14.52 12.67 -27.76
CA LEU A 513 13.31 12.68 -28.58
C LEU A 513 12.91 14.09 -29.01
N THR A 514 12.92 15.06 -28.09
CA THR A 514 12.52 16.44 -28.37
C THR A 514 13.31 17.09 -29.53
N PRO A 515 14.65 16.88 -29.65
CA PRO A 515 15.42 17.41 -30.79
C PRO A 515 14.93 16.91 -32.16
N TYR A 516 14.49 15.68 -32.23
CA TYR A 516 13.92 15.11 -33.45
C TYR A 516 12.50 15.65 -33.71
N LEU A 517 11.66 15.73 -32.69
CA LEU A 517 10.31 16.28 -32.82
C LEU A 517 10.33 17.74 -33.27
N GLN A 518 11.20 18.57 -32.67
CA GLN A 518 11.33 19.98 -33.07
C GLN A 518 11.87 20.14 -34.51
N TYR A 519 12.80 19.27 -34.92
CA TYR A 519 13.28 19.23 -36.31
C TYR A 519 12.17 18.92 -37.31
N MET A 520 11.24 18.00 -36.97
CA MET A 520 10.10 17.66 -37.82
C MET A 520 9.04 18.76 -37.88
N VAL A 521 8.66 19.33 -36.75
CA VAL A 521 7.47 20.20 -36.62
C VAL A 521 7.82 21.67 -36.84
N ILE A 522 8.98 22.12 -36.34
CA ILE A 522 9.34 23.54 -36.35
C ILE A 522 10.25 23.86 -37.52
N HIS A 523 9.74 24.63 -38.49
CA HIS A 523 10.44 24.96 -39.72
C HIS A 523 10.99 26.40 -39.76
N GLN A 524 10.48 27.30 -38.90
CA GLN A 524 10.83 28.73 -38.91
C GLN A 524 11.13 29.18 -37.48
N GLY A 525 12.21 29.92 -37.31
CA GLY A 525 12.59 30.55 -36.05
C GLY A 525 11.72 31.76 -35.69
N ILE A 526 11.96 32.33 -34.52
CA ILE A 526 11.31 33.56 -34.08
C ILE A 526 11.84 34.69 -34.97
N SER A 527 10.94 35.34 -35.70
CA SER A 527 11.31 36.55 -36.51
C SER A 527 11.67 37.68 -35.56
N SER A 528 12.91 38.15 -35.65
CA SER A 528 13.43 39.25 -34.82
C SER A 528 12.82 40.62 -35.11
N GLN A 529 11.97 40.72 -36.15
CA GLN A 529 11.31 41.99 -36.48
C GLN A 529 9.87 42.00 -35.96
N PRO A 530 9.56 42.86 -34.97
CA PRO A 530 8.19 43.04 -34.49
C PRO A 530 7.37 43.65 -35.64
N ASN A 531 6.34 42.96 -36.08
CA ASN A 531 5.40 43.48 -37.06
C ASN A 531 4.55 44.55 -36.35
N PRO A 532 4.69 45.85 -36.72
CA PRO A 532 4.04 46.95 -35.99
C PRO A 532 2.51 46.89 -36.05
N ASN A 533 1.93 46.11 -36.96
CA ASN A 533 0.48 45.95 -37.16
C ASN A 533 -0.10 44.66 -36.56
N ALA A 534 0.67 43.87 -35.80
CA ALA A 534 0.14 42.67 -35.20
C ALA A 534 -0.80 42.98 -34.01
N ARG A 535 -1.98 42.38 -33.99
CA ARG A 535 -2.89 42.46 -32.81
C ARG A 535 -2.15 42.00 -31.57
N LYS A 536 -2.17 42.82 -30.49
CA LYS A 536 -1.59 42.49 -29.20
C LYS A 536 -2.16 41.16 -28.70
N LYS A 537 -1.28 40.21 -28.43
CA LYS A 537 -1.63 38.92 -27.84
C LYS A 537 -1.84 39.04 -26.32
N PRO A 538 -2.58 38.17 -25.68
CA PRO A 538 -2.70 38.18 -24.20
C PRO A 538 -1.35 38.19 -23.46
N LEU A 539 -0.34 37.55 -24.03
CA LEU A 539 1.04 37.53 -23.53
C LEU A 539 1.69 38.94 -23.52
N ASP A 540 1.40 39.81 -24.49
CA ASP A 540 1.95 41.16 -24.55
C ASP A 540 1.43 42.01 -23.38
N TYR A 541 0.18 41.79 -22.94
CA TYR A 541 -0.37 42.46 -21.75
C TYR A 541 0.30 41.99 -20.47
N LEU A 542 0.56 40.68 -20.37
CA LEU A 542 1.25 40.07 -19.23
C LEU A 542 2.69 40.58 -19.17
N GLN A 543 3.38 40.65 -20.31
CA GLN A 543 4.72 41.23 -20.44
C GLN A 543 4.77 42.71 -20.09
N MET A 544 3.77 43.50 -20.51
CA MET A 544 3.65 44.89 -20.09
C MET A 544 3.50 45.03 -18.58
N GLY A 545 2.64 44.22 -17.97
CA GLY A 545 2.45 44.20 -16.51
C GLY A 545 3.74 43.81 -15.78
N TYR A 546 4.44 42.78 -16.24
CA TYR A 546 5.72 42.36 -15.71
C TYR A 546 6.80 43.45 -15.82
N THR A 547 6.91 44.07 -16.98
CA THR A 547 7.87 45.17 -17.26
C THR A 547 7.56 46.38 -16.38
N TRP A 548 6.28 46.68 -16.15
CA TRP A 548 5.87 47.76 -15.24
C TRP A 548 6.26 47.43 -13.80
N LEU A 549 5.98 46.20 -13.35
CA LEU A 549 6.34 45.74 -12.00
C LEU A 549 7.86 45.79 -11.79
N LEU A 550 8.64 45.27 -12.73
CA LEU A 550 10.10 45.31 -12.68
C LEU A 550 10.64 46.75 -12.58
N LYS A 551 10.15 47.67 -13.43
CA LYS A 551 10.54 49.08 -13.35
C LYS A 551 10.24 49.65 -11.99
N HIS A 552 9.09 49.31 -11.41
CA HIS A 552 8.73 49.78 -10.04
C HIS A 552 9.65 49.23 -8.97
N CYS A 553 9.95 47.92 -9.02
CA CYS A 553 10.88 47.26 -8.13
C CYS A 553 12.29 47.85 -8.20
N PHE A 554 12.80 48.10 -9.37
CA PHE A 554 14.12 48.71 -9.55
C PHE A 554 14.14 50.21 -9.19
N SER A 555 13.04 50.94 -9.36
CA SER A 555 12.94 52.35 -8.93
C SER A 555 12.94 52.50 -7.41
N PHE A 556 12.41 51.51 -6.68
CA PHE A 556 12.31 51.54 -5.23
C PHE A 556 12.91 50.28 -4.56
N PRO A 557 14.25 50.08 -4.64
CA PRO A 557 14.88 48.83 -4.22
C PRO A 557 14.71 48.56 -2.70
N ARG A 558 14.68 49.60 -1.88
CA ARG A 558 14.48 49.44 -0.41
C ARG A 558 13.08 48.96 -0.07
N THR A 559 12.05 49.52 -0.72
CA THR A 559 10.66 49.10 -0.49
C THR A 559 10.44 47.69 -1.00
N THR A 560 11.03 47.32 -2.12
CA THR A 560 10.97 45.96 -2.67
C THR A 560 11.59 44.94 -1.70
N LEU A 561 12.73 45.25 -1.11
CA LEU A 561 13.40 44.37 -0.15
C LEU A 561 12.59 44.23 1.14
N ILE A 562 12.02 45.35 1.66
CA ILE A 562 11.15 45.33 2.85
C ILE A 562 9.88 44.52 2.58
N THR A 563 9.25 44.69 1.40
CA THR A 563 8.05 43.95 1.03
C THR A 563 8.36 42.44 0.89
N GLY A 564 9.51 42.09 0.30
CA GLY A 564 9.95 40.69 0.18
C GLY A 564 10.17 40.06 1.57
N LEU A 565 10.83 40.80 2.47
CA LEU A 565 11.05 40.34 3.84
C LEU A 565 9.73 40.17 4.61
N ALA A 566 8.82 41.13 4.46
CA ALA A 566 7.50 41.07 5.08
C ALA A 566 6.69 39.86 4.59
N LEU A 567 6.73 39.54 3.31
CA LEU A 567 6.07 38.35 2.74
C LEU A 567 6.65 37.07 3.32
N ILE A 568 7.98 36.98 3.48
CA ILE A 568 8.63 35.81 4.12
C ILE A 568 8.15 35.66 5.58
N ILE A 569 8.09 36.75 6.34
CA ILE A 569 7.63 36.72 7.74
C ILE A 569 6.14 36.29 7.81
N ILE A 570 5.30 36.87 6.96
CA ILE A 570 3.87 36.53 6.89
C ILE A 570 3.70 35.05 6.48
N GLY A 571 4.45 34.60 5.49
CA GLY A 571 4.45 33.20 5.06
C GLY A 571 4.88 32.25 6.18
N GLY A 572 5.94 32.59 6.91
CA GLY A 572 6.39 31.83 8.08
C GLY A 572 5.33 31.78 9.20
N PHE A 573 4.67 32.92 9.47
CA PHE A 573 3.58 32.96 10.45
C PHE A 573 2.38 32.09 10.04
N ILE A 574 1.98 32.15 8.78
CA ILE A 574 0.91 31.28 8.24
C ILE A 574 1.31 29.82 8.34
N PHE A 575 2.56 29.48 7.96
CA PHE A 575 3.07 28.10 7.99
C PHE A 575 3.01 27.47 9.39
N VAL A 576 3.40 28.21 10.42
CA VAL A 576 3.35 27.74 11.83
C VAL A 576 1.91 27.50 12.31
N ASN A 577 0.95 28.27 11.79
CA ASN A 577 -0.46 28.15 12.18
C ASN A 577 -1.26 27.17 11.31
N LEU A 578 -0.66 26.60 10.26
CA LEU A 578 -1.32 25.57 9.45
C LEU A 578 -1.45 24.26 10.24
N PRO A 579 -2.62 23.60 10.21
CA PRO A 579 -2.79 22.30 10.82
C PRO A 579 -1.87 21.30 10.14
N GLN A 580 -0.94 20.74 10.90
CA GLN A 580 -0.03 19.70 10.39
C GLN A 580 -0.76 18.36 10.40
N ARG A 581 -0.96 17.80 9.23
CA ARG A 581 -1.53 16.48 9.05
C ARG A 581 -0.56 15.60 8.28
N MET A 582 -0.38 14.39 8.77
CA MET A 582 0.59 13.45 8.27
C MET A 582 0.09 12.70 7.04
N MET A 583 -1.19 12.34 7.04
CA MET A 583 -1.83 11.63 5.93
C MET A 583 -3.02 12.41 5.38
N PRO A 584 -3.32 12.29 4.09
CA PRO A 584 -4.54 12.85 3.53
C PRO A 584 -5.77 12.24 4.24
N ILE A 585 -6.86 13.00 4.29
CA ILE A 585 -8.11 12.50 4.84
C ILE A 585 -8.63 11.44 3.86
N ALA A 586 -8.79 10.21 4.34
CA ALA A 586 -9.50 9.19 3.59
C ALA A 586 -11.01 9.47 3.69
N GLU A 587 -11.65 9.78 2.58
CA GLU A 587 -13.10 9.87 2.51
C GLU A 587 -13.68 8.45 2.53
N ARG A 588 -14.35 8.10 3.63
CA ARG A 588 -15.02 6.82 3.77
C ARG A 588 -16.48 7.04 4.16
N ASN A 589 -17.36 6.27 3.54
CA ASN A 589 -18.80 6.31 3.82
C ASN A 589 -19.20 5.53 5.08
N GLN A 590 -18.27 5.40 6.03
CA GLN A 590 -18.47 4.66 7.28
C GLN A 590 -17.78 5.37 8.43
N PHE A 591 -18.38 5.24 9.59
CA PHE A 591 -17.80 5.70 10.85
C PHE A 591 -18.05 4.65 11.94
N ALA A 592 -17.15 4.57 12.91
CA ALA A 592 -17.28 3.72 14.10
C ALA A 592 -17.65 4.60 15.29
N VAL A 593 -18.58 4.12 16.11
CA VAL A 593 -18.91 4.72 17.41
C VAL A 593 -18.47 3.75 18.48
N GLU A 594 -17.55 4.17 19.32
CA GLU A 594 -17.10 3.41 20.48
C GLU A 594 -17.74 3.99 21.75
N PHE A 595 -18.31 3.14 22.56
CA PHE A 595 -18.84 3.53 23.87
C PHE A 595 -18.44 2.48 24.90
N TYR A 596 -18.18 2.94 26.10
CA TYR A 596 -17.72 2.12 27.20
C TYR A 596 -18.74 2.17 28.35
N LEU A 597 -19.13 1.01 28.84
CA LEU A 597 -19.97 0.87 30.01
C LEU A 597 -19.10 0.49 31.23
N PRO A 598 -19.59 0.68 32.46
CA PRO A 598 -18.85 0.29 33.65
C PRO A 598 -18.45 -1.18 33.64
N ASN A 599 -17.27 -1.47 34.20
CA ASN A 599 -16.76 -2.83 34.29
C ASN A 599 -17.77 -3.76 35.03
N GLY A 600 -17.95 -4.98 34.50
CA GLY A 600 -18.93 -5.94 35.01
C GLY A 600 -20.30 -5.85 34.33
N THR A 601 -20.52 -4.95 33.38
CA THR A 601 -21.77 -4.93 32.58
C THR A 601 -21.80 -6.15 31.66
N THR A 602 -22.95 -6.83 31.62
CA THR A 602 -23.14 -8.02 30.75
C THR A 602 -23.19 -7.61 29.28
N ALA A 603 -22.80 -8.52 28.38
CA ALA A 603 -22.86 -8.30 26.94
C ALA A 603 -24.30 -7.98 26.45
N GLU A 604 -25.32 -8.62 27.03
CA GLU A 604 -26.73 -8.36 26.72
C GLU A 604 -27.14 -6.92 27.05
N LYS A 605 -26.71 -6.41 28.23
CA LYS A 605 -27.00 -5.02 28.63
C LYS A 605 -26.22 -4.03 27.77
N THR A 606 -25.03 -4.38 27.34
CA THR A 606 -24.24 -3.56 26.41
C THR A 606 -24.93 -3.50 25.05
N ALA A 607 -25.41 -4.63 24.53
CA ALA A 607 -26.12 -4.68 23.24
C ALA A 607 -27.45 -3.92 23.27
N THR A 608 -28.17 -3.92 24.40
CA THR A 608 -29.42 -3.13 24.52
C THR A 608 -29.17 -1.63 24.68
N GLY A 609 -27.95 -1.22 25.04
CA GLY A 609 -27.54 0.19 25.12
C GLY A 609 -26.97 0.77 23.82
N ALA A 610 -26.58 -0.13 22.91
CA ALA A 610 -26.07 0.23 21.57
C ALA A 610 -27.23 0.41 20.59
#